data_4596746ed9e42849a40ae31f56892195
#
_entry.id   4596746ed9e42849a40ae31f56892195
#
_cell.length_a   1.000
_cell.length_b   1.000
_cell.length_c   1.000
_cell.angle_alpha   90.00
_cell.angle_beta   90.00
_cell.angle_gamma   90.00
#
_symmetry.space_group_name_H-M   'P 1'
#
loop_
_entity.id
_entity.type
_entity.pdbx_description
1 polymer ?
#
loop_
_entity_poly.entity_id
_entity_poly.type
_entity_poly.pdbx_seq_one_letter_code
_entity_poly.pdbx_strand_id
1 'polypeptide(L)'
;TIHTSATLKLMALLENSGLKGYVGKVNMDRNSPDYYCEESAEASLEATREWLMQSEQFHNVRPIITPRFTPSCTDALMMGLGVIASENHLAVQSHLSENLGEIDWVKELCPDSENYMDTYISAGLTAPGRKSIMAHCVYSDEREIQMMKDNDTYAIHCPQCNMNIASGIAPVRKWLDIGVHMGLGSDVAGGATLSIFRTMMEARQVSKLVWRLLDQNLKPLTLEEIFWMGTKAGGSFFGKVGSFEPGYELDALVLDVSRMPHPQALTLRQRLERYICLSENGDLLHKYVSGNKIF
;
A
#
# COMPACT_ATOMS: atom_id res chain seq x y z
N THR A 1 4.73 -9.46 -8.13
CA THR A 1 4.36 -10.54 -9.10
C THR A 1 4.72 -11.90 -8.53
N ILE A 2 4.08 -12.97 -9.03
CA ILE A 2 4.21 -14.32 -8.49
C ILE A 2 5.52 -14.99 -8.92
N HIS A 3 5.92 -14.81 -10.19
CA HIS A 3 7.11 -15.48 -10.72
C HIS A 3 8.34 -14.56 -10.69
N THR A 4 9.50 -15.11 -10.35
CA THR A 4 10.80 -14.42 -10.30
C THR A 4 11.07 -13.64 -11.60
N SER A 5 10.94 -14.27 -12.76
CA SER A 5 11.18 -13.65 -14.07
C SER A 5 10.23 -12.47 -14.36
N ALA A 6 8.95 -12.58 -14.00
CA ALA A 6 7.99 -11.49 -14.16
C ALA A 6 8.28 -10.34 -13.20
N THR A 7 8.72 -10.63 -11.98
CA THR A 7 9.11 -9.64 -10.98
C THR A 7 10.33 -8.85 -11.45
N LEU A 8 11.38 -9.52 -11.93
CA LEU A 8 12.57 -8.87 -12.47
C LEU A 8 12.25 -8.03 -13.71
N LYS A 9 11.38 -8.51 -14.60
CA LYS A 9 10.91 -7.72 -15.75
C LYS A 9 10.19 -6.45 -15.33
N LEU A 10 9.32 -6.52 -14.32
CA LEU A 10 8.64 -5.34 -13.78
C LEU A 10 9.64 -4.36 -13.17
N MET A 11 10.62 -4.86 -12.39
CA MET A 11 11.69 -4.02 -11.83
C MET A 11 12.46 -3.30 -12.94
N ALA A 12 12.86 -4.01 -14.00
CA ALA A 12 13.56 -3.42 -15.13
C ALA A 12 12.72 -2.34 -15.86
N LEU A 13 11.45 -2.56 -16.06
CA LEU A 13 10.56 -1.58 -16.69
C LEU A 13 10.39 -0.31 -15.84
N LEU A 14 10.25 -0.46 -14.53
CA LEU A 14 10.17 0.68 -13.61
C LEU A 14 11.50 1.42 -13.53
N GLU A 15 12.63 0.72 -13.41
CA GLU A 15 13.98 1.32 -13.43
C GLU A 15 14.19 2.17 -14.69
N ASN A 16 13.89 1.61 -15.87
CA ASN A 16 14.02 2.30 -17.16
C ASN A 16 13.07 3.49 -17.32
N SER A 17 11.95 3.50 -16.61
CA SER A 17 11.01 4.63 -16.63
C SER A 17 11.46 5.82 -15.77
N GLY A 18 12.49 5.66 -14.95
CA GLY A 18 12.93 6.65 -13.97
C GLY A 18 12.07 6.76 -12.73
N LEU A 19 11.07 5.87 -12.56
CA LEU A 19 10.25 5.81 -11.35
C LEU A 19 11.02 5.11 -10.23
N LYS A 20 10.76 5.55 -9.00
CA LYS A 20 11.18 4.85 -7.80
C LYS A 20 10.04 3.97 -7.28
N GLY A 21 10.38 2.80 -6.73
CA GLY A 21 9.37 1.91 -6.21
C GLY A 21 9.93 0.73 -5.43
N TYR A 22 9.02 0.00 -4.82
CA TYR A 22 9.29 -1.31 -4.26
C TYR A 22 8.54 -2.36 -5.08
N VAL A 23 9.20 -3.45 -5.39
CA VAL A 23 8.61 -4.58 -6.10
C VAL A 23 8.90 -5.85 -5.31
N GLY A 24 7.89 -6.71 -5.16
CA GLY A 24 8.02 -7.95 -4.42
C GLY A 24 7.68 -9.19 -5.25
N LYS A 25 8.44 -10.25 -5.06
CA LYS A 25 8.02 -11.60 -5.43
C LYS A 25 6.98 -12.04 -4.41
N VAL A 26 5.78 -12.37 -4.87
CA VAL A 26 4.72 -12.89 -4.00
C VAL A 26 5.02 -14.33 -3.63
N ASN A 27 4.94 -14.63 -2.34
CA ASN A 27 5.17 -15.96 -1.78
C ASN A 27 3.83 -16.58 -1.34
N MET A 28 3.59 -17.84 -1.72
CA MET A 28 2.44 -18.63 -1.28
C MET A 28 2.70 -20.12 -1.53
N ASP A 29 2.57 -20.93 -0.49
CA ASP A 29 2.85 -22.37 -0.51
C ASP A 29 1.67 -23.23 -0.01
N ARG A 30 0.51 -22.59 0.28
CA ARG A 30 -0.75 -23.28 0.61
C ARG A 30 -1.97 -22.46 0.18
N ASN A 31 -3.13 -23.09 0.13
CA ASN A 31 -4.44 -22.45 -0.08
C ASN A 31 -4.48 -21.48 -1.25
N SER A 32 -3.82 -21.84 -2.32
CA SER A 32 -3.71 -21.05 -3.56
C SER A 32 -4.00 -21.94 -4.76
N PRO A 33 -4.42 -21.39 -5.91
CA PRO A 33 -4.56 -22.19 -7.12
C PRO A 33 -3.25 -22.91 -7.47
N ASP A 34 -3.32 -24.17 -7.88
CA ASP A 34 -2.16 -25.05 -8.14
C ASP A 34 -1.09 -24.38 -9.03
N TYR A 35 -1.53 -23.62 -10.05
CA TYR A 35 -0.62 -22.92 -10.97
C TYR A 35 0.08 -21.70 -10.36
N TYR A 36 -0.25 -21.32 -9.13
CA TYR A 36 0.38 -20.24 -8.38
C TYR A 36 1.02 -20.71 -7.08
N CYS A 37 0.62 -21.86 -6.58
CA CYS A 37 1.14 -22.44 -5.33
C CYS A 37 2.57 -22.91 -5.54
N GLU A 38 3.47 -22.47 -4.69
CA GLU A 38 4.84 -22.95 -4.70
C GLU A 38 4.90 -24.36 -4.04
N GLU A 39 5.84 -25.20 -4.46
CA GLU A 39 5.88 -26.62 -4.06
C GLU A 39 6.08 -26.82 -2.55
N SER A 40 6.83 -25.93 -1.91
CA SER A 40 7.08 -25.94 -0.48
C SER A 40 7.59 -24.59 0.02
N ALA A 41 7.62 -24.40 1.33
CA ALA A 41 8.24 -23.25 1.97
C ALA A 41 9.71 -23.10 1.56
N GLU A 42 10.47 -24.21 1.52
CA GLU A 42 11.88 -24.22 1.16
C GLU A 42 12.09 -23.74 -0.29
N ALA A 43 11.29 -24.24 -1.24
CA ALA A 43 11.35 -23.84 -2.64
C ALA A 43 11.02 -22.34 -2.81
N SER A 44 10.00 -21.85 -2.10
CA SER A 44 9.63 -20.45 -2.09
C SER A 44 10.73 -19.54 -1.53
N LEU A 45 11.37 -19.96 -0.41
CA LEU A 45 12.46 -19.22 0.23
C LEU A 45 13.71 -19.19 -0.65
N GLU A 46 14.06 -20.31 -1.29
CA GLU A 46 15.20 -20.35 -2.22
C GLU A 46 14.98 -19.44 -3.45
N ALA A 47 13.81 -19.55 -4.08
CA ALA A 47 13.45 -18.67 -5.19
C ALA A 47 13.44 -17.18 -4.78
N THR A 48 13.13 -16.89 -3.51
CA THR A 48 13.18 -15.53 -2.97
C THR A 48 14.63 -15.05 -2.84
N ARG A 49 15.54 -15.88 -2.33
CA ARG A 49 16.98 -15.55 -2.25
C ARG A 49 17.60 -15.33 -3.63
N GLU A 50 17.31 -16.22 -4.58
CA GLU A 50 17.77 -16.06 -5.98
C GLU A 50 17.26 -14.76 -6.60
N TRP A 51 15.98 -14.43 -6.38
CA TRP A 51 15.40 -13.18 -6.86
C TRP A 51 16.07 -11.96 -6.21
N LEU A 52 16.35 -12.00 -4.91
CA LEU A 52 17.04 -10.90 -4.21
C LEU A 52 18.43 -10.66 -4.80
N MET A 53 19.24 -11.69 -5.01
CA MET A 53 20.56 -11.57 -5.65
C MET A 53 20.44 -10.93 -7.04
N GLN A 54 19.47 -11.36 -7.85
CA GLN A 54 19.26 -10.79 -9.19
C GLN A 54 18.70 -9.36 -9.16
N SER A 55 18.07 -8.95 -8.07
CA SER A 55 17.52 -7.60 -7.92
C SER A 55 18.58 -6.53 -7.57
N GLU A 56 19.78 -6.91 -7.16
CA GLU A 56 20.86 -5.99 -6.80
C GLU A 56 21.31 -5.07 -7.95
N GLN A 57 21.01 -5.44 -9.20
CA GLN A 57 21.30 -4.64 -10.38
C GLN A 57 20.43 -3.36 -10.49
N PHE A 58 19.32 -3.26 -9.74
CA PHE A 58 18.40 -2.12 -9.77
C PHE A 58 18.74 -1.13 -8.66
N HIS A 59 18.64 0.17 -8.94
CA HIS A 59 19.01 1.24 -7.99
C HIS A 59 17.82 2.06 -7.52
N ASN A 60 16.89 2.37 -8.42
CA ASN A 60 15.67 3.13 -8.12
C ASN A 60 14.53 2.25 -7.66
N VAL A 61 14.54 0.98 -8.06
CA VAL A 61 13.52 -0.01 -7.71
C VAL A 61 14.12 -1.01 -6.73
N ARG A 62 13.55 -1.06 -5.53
CA ARG A 62 14.05 -1.87 -4.43
C ARG A 62 13.20 -3.12 -4.22
N PRO A 63 13.78 -4.23 -3.75
CA PRO A 63 13.01 -5.39 -3.33
C PRO A 63 12.22 -5.13 -2.06
N ILE A 64 11.07 -5.80 -1.94
CA ILE A 64 10.23 -5.85 -0.73
C ILE A 64 9.72 -7.27 -0.53
N ILE A 65 9.84 -7.83 0.66
CA ILE A 65 9.36 -9.19 0.97
C ILE A 65 7.84 -9.18 0.94
N THR A 66 7.26 -10.17 0.25
CA THR A 66 5.82 -10.14 -0.05
C THR A 66 5.17 -11.51 0.18
N PRO A 67 4.96 -11.95 1.44
CA PRO A 67 3.99 -13.01 1.67
C PRO A 67 2.62 -12.53 1.17
N ARG A 68 1.89 -13.37 0.43
CA ARG A 68 0.59 -12.93 -0.10
C ARG A 68 -0.34 -12.50 1.04
N PHE A 69 -0.57 -13.38 1.99
CA PHE A 69 -1.29 -13.16 3.25
C PHE A 69 -1.20 -14.44 4.09
N THR A 70 -1.45 -14.38 5.38
CA THR A 70 -1.29 -15.52 6.29
C THR A 70 -1.97 -16.82 5.83
N PRO A 71 -3.24 -16.80 5.33
CA PRO A 71 -3.87 -18.04 4.87
C PRO A 71 -3.18 -18.76 3.71
N SER A 72 -2.44 -18.04 2.87
CA SER A 72 -1.71 -18.63 1.73
C SER A 72 -0.25 -18.97 2.00
N CYS A 73 0.23 -18.76 3.21
CA CYS A 73 1.61 -19.04 3.60
C CYS A 73 1.63 -19.96 4.82
N THR A 74 2.42 -21.05 4.76
CA THR A 74 2.66 -21.87 5.95
C THR A 74 3.48 -21.07 6.98
N ASP A 75 3.45 -21.52 8.24
CA ASP A 75 4.24 -20.89 9.30
C ASP A 75 5.73 -20.96 8.99
N ALA A 76 6.18 -22.09 8.41
CA ALA A 76 7.56 -22.25 7.96
C ALA A 76 7.95 -21.20 6.91
N LEU A 77 7.09 -20.92 5.93
CA LEU A 77 7.32 -19.89 4.94
C LEU A 77 7.31 -18.49 5.57
N MET A 78 6.33 -18.17 6.40
CA MET A 78 6.22 -16.88 7.07
C MET A 78 7.47 -16.58 7.92
N MET A 79 7.89 -17.53 8.77
CA MET A 79 9.09 -17.38 9.59
C MET A 79 10.37 -17.25 8.75
N GLY A 80 10.50 -18.07 7.69
CA GLY A 80 11.65 -18.01 6.79
C GLY A 80 11.75 -16.66 6.07
N LEU A 81 10.61 -16.09 5.63
CA LEU A 81 10.56 -14.75 5.04
C LEU A 81 10.91 -13.66 6.06
N GLY A 82 10.50 -13.81 7.31
CA GLY A 82 10.88 -12.93 8.42
C GLY A 82 12.40 -12.92 8.66
N VAL A 83 13.05 -14.09 8.61
CA VAL A 83 14.51 -14.22 8.68
C VAL A 83 15.17 -13.49 7.50
N ILE A 84 14.74 -13.75 6.25
CA ILE A 84 15.29 -13.09 5.05
C ILE A 84 15.12 -11.57 5.15
N ALA A 85 13.95 -11.08 5.56
CA ALA A 85 13.70 -9.66 5.74
C ALA A 85 14.64 -9.03 6.78
N SER A 86 14.95 -9.76 7.87
CA SER A 86 15.84 -9.29 8.93
C SER A 86 17.29 -9.24 8.47
N GLU A 87 17.79 -10.32 7.88
CA GLU A 87 19.19 -10.45 7.44
C GLU A 87 19.55 -9.42 6.37
N ASN A 88 18.59 -9.06 5.51
CA ASN A 88 18.81 -8.15 4.38
C ASN A 88 18.25 -6.73 4.64
N HIS A 89 17.76 -6.44 5.84
CA HIS A 89 17.16 -5.14 6.21
C HIS A 89 16.05 -4.70 5.24
N LEU A 90 15.22 -5.63 4.79
CA LEU A 90 14.16 -5.40 3.82
C LEU A 90 12.85 -5.00 4.50
N ALA A 91 12.11 -4.12 3.83
CA ALA A 91 10.72 -3.86 4.15
C ALA A 91 9.83 -5.05 3.74
N VAL A 92 8.63 -5.09 4.32
CA VAL A 92 7.64 -6.14 4.06
C VAL A 92 6.33 -5.53 3.59
N GLN A 93 5.61 -6.19 2.69
CA GLN A 93 4.24 -5.86 2.33
C GLN A 93 3.36 -7.10 2.32
N SER A 94 2.10 -6.93 2.72
CA SER A 94 1.09 -7.98 2.67
C SER A 94 -0.32 -7.40 2.73
N HIS A 95 -1.33 -8.25 2.97
CA HIS A 95 -2.73 -7.90 3.20
C HIS A 95 -3.09 -8.14 4.65
N LEU A 96 -4.00 -7.36 5.20
CA LEU A 96 -4.43 -7.47 6.60
C LEU A 96 -5.91 -7.17 6.75
N SER A 97 -6.63 -8.07 7.38
CA SER A 97 -8.02 -7.90 7.86
C SER A 97 -8.94 -7.28 6.79
N GLU A 98 -8.86 -7.82 5.56
CA GLU A 98 -9.62 -7.29 4.44
C GLU A 98 -11.10 -7.63 4.52
N ASN A 99 -11.45 -8.86 4.91
CA ASN A 99 -12.83 -9.30 5.06
C ASN A 99 -13.01 -10.26 6.24
N LEU A 100 -14.27 -10.41 6.69
CA LEU A 100 -14.57 -11.21 7.88
C LEU A 100 -14.26 -12.69 7.70
N GLY A 101 -14.53 -13.26 6.51
CA GLY A 101 -14.21 -14.67 6.24
C GLY A 101 -12.72 -14.96 6.26
N GLU A 102 -11.90 -14.00 5.83
CA GLU A 102 -10.44 -14.08 5.92
C GLU A 102 -9.97 -14.07 7.38
N ILE A 103 -10.54 -13.20 8.22
CA ILE A 103 -10.20 -13.12 9.64
C ILE A 103 -10.57 -14.42 10.35
N ASP A 104 -11.76 -14.97 10.08
CA ASP A 104 -12.17 -16.24 10.67
C ASP A 104 -11.26 -17.38 10.21
N TRP A 105 -10.83 -17.38 8.94
CA TRP A 105 -9.88 -18.34 8.42
C TRP A 105 -8.49 -18.25 9.08
N VAL A 106 -8.00 -17.02 9.35
CA VAL A 106 -6.76 -16.82 10.10
C VAL A 106 -6.87 -17.37 11.52
N LYS A 107 -8.00 -17.16 12.22
CA LYS A 107 -8.23 -17.74 13.55
C LYS A 107 -8.21 -19.26 13.55
N GLU A 108 -8.74 -19.90 12.50
CA GLU A 108 -8.71 -21.36 12.35
C GLU A 108 -7.28 -21.87 12.12
N LEU A 109 -6.50 -21.16 11.30
CA LEU A 109 -5.14 -21.57 10.94
C LEU A 109 -4.10 -21.24 12.02
N CYS A 110 -4.32 -20.16 12.76
CA CYS A 110 -3.38 -19.62 13.76
C CYS A 110 -4.10 -19.37 15.09
N PRO A 111 -4.60 -20.43 15.76
CA PRO A 111 -5.45 -20.29 16.96
C PRO A 111 -4.72 -19.68 18.17
N ASP A 112 -3.38 -19.71 18.18
CA ASP A 112 -2.56 -19.16 19.27
C ASP A 112 -2.24 -17.68 19.08
N SER A 113 -2.55 -17.08 17.92
CA SER A 113 -2.33 -15.67 17.65
C SER A 113 -3.42 -14.79 18.26
N GLU A 114 -3.02 -13.65 18.84
CA GLU A 114 -3.96 -12.69 19.46
C GLU A 114 -4.96 -12.15 18.43
N ASN A 115 -4.47 -11.82 17.24
CA ASN A 115 -5.25 -11.35 16.10
C ASN A 115 -4.47 -11.58 14.80
N TYR A 116 -4.99 -11.07 13.68
CA TYR A 116 -4.34 -11.27 12.37
C TYR A 116 -2.96 -10.60 12.29
N MET A 117 -2.79 -9.37 12.82
CA MET A 117 -1.49 -8.68 12.83
C MET A 117 -0.43 -9.46 13.61
N ASP A 118 -0.82 -10.16 14.69
CA ASP A 118 0.09 -10.97 15.50
C ASP A 118 0.75 -12.10 14.71
N THR A 119 0.11 -12.64 13.67
CA THR A 119 0.72 -13.65 12.81
C THR A 119 1.95 -13.14 12.09
N TYR A 120 1.96 -11.86 11.67
CA TYR A 120 3.12 -11.20 11.05
C TYR A 120 4.20 -10.83 12.06
N ILE A 121 3.80 -10.40 13.26
CA ILE A 121 4.73 -10.08 14.35
C ILE A 121 5.46 -11.34 14.79
N SER A 122 4.72 -12.41 15.09
CA SER A 122 5.27 -13.70 15.55
C SER A 122 6.20 -14.34 14.51
N ALA A 123 5.92 -14.13 13.21
CA ALA A 123 6.79 -14.57 12.12
C ALA A 123 8.02 -13.68 11.91
N GLY A 124 8.17 -12.58 12.65
CA GLY A 124 9.26 -11.62 12.48
C GLY A 124 9.19 -10.81 11.18
N LEU A 125 8.03 -10.76 10.53
CA LEU A 125 7.82 -9.99 9.30
C LEU A 125 7.63 -8.50 9.58
N THR A 126 7.04 -8.17 10.73
CA THR A 126 6.90 -6.80 11.22
C THR A 126 7.58 -6.64 12.57
N ALA A 127 8.22 -5.51 12.80
CA ALA A 127 8.90 -5.19 14.05
C ALA A 127 9.17 -3.69 14.12
N PRO A 128 9.34 -3.11 15.34
CA PRO A 128 9.79 -1.74 15.48
C PRO A 128 11.09 -1.49 14.70
N GLY A 129 11.13 -0.40 13.94
CA GLY A 129 12.26 -0.03 13.09
C GLY A 129 12.30 -0.72 11.72
N ARG A 130 11.42 -1.69 11.45
CA ARG A 130 11.24 -2.28 10.12
C ARG A 130 9.95 -1.76 9.49
N LYS A 131 10.08 -1.01 8.42
CA LYS A 131 8.90 -0.55 7.68
C LYS A 131 8.15 -1.72 7.06
N SER A 132 6.86 -1.78 7.29
CA SER A 132 5.97 -2.72 6.63
C SER A 132 4.73 -2.01 6.07
N ILE A 133 4.11 -2.61 5.08
CA ILE A 133 2.87 -2.14 4.44
C ILE A 133 1.82 -3.25 4.55
N MET A 134 0.66 -2.91 5.08
CA MET A 134 -0.52 -3.77 5.08
C MET A 134 -1.64 -3.13 4.29
N ALA A 135 -2.05 -3.80 3.21
CA ALA A 135 -3.17 -3.35 2.39
C ALA A 135 -4.50 -3.63 3.09
N HIS A 136 -5.50 -2.79 2.78
CA HIS A 136 -6.90 -2.86 3.17
C HIS A 136 -7.20 -2.51 4.62
N CYS A 137 -6.84 -3.33 5.60
CA CYS A 137 -7.08 -3.13 7.05
C CYS A 137 -8.54 -2.73 7.35
N VAL A 138 -9.51 -3.33 6.63
CA VAL A 138 -10.93 -2.93 6.65
C VAL A 138 -11.55 -3.19 8.01
N TYR A 139 -11.26 -4.33 8.59
CA TYR A 139 -11.82 -4.80 9.86
C TYR A 139 -10.81 -4.77 11.01
N SER A 140 -9.70 -4.05 10.84
CA SER A 140 -8.73 -3.86 11.92
C SER A 140 -9.39 -3.12 13.10
N ASP A 141 -9.40 -3.76 14.25
CA ASP A 141 -9.89 -3.16 15.49
C ASP A 141 -8.84 -2.21 16.12
N GLU A 142 -9.17 -1.58 17.22
CA GLU A 142 -8.27 -0.59 17.86
C GLU A 142 -6.98 -1.24 18.36
N ARG A 143 -7.05 -2.51 18.81
CA ARG A 143 -5.86 -3.25 19.25
C ARG A 143 -4.93 -3.56 18.10
N GLU A 144 -5.47 -4.07 16.98
CA GLU A 144 -4.70 -4.35 15.77
C GLU A 144 -4.07 -3.08 15.18
N ILE A 145 -4.83 -1.97 15.15
CA ILE A 145 -4.34 -0.66 14.71
C ILE A 145 -3.19 -0.16 15.62
N GLN A 146 -3.29 -0.36 16.94
CA GLN A 146 -2.20 0.00 17.85
C GLN A 146 -0.97 -0.87 17.62
N MET A 147 -1.14 -2.18 17.37
CA MET A 147 -0.02 -3.07 17.03
C MET A 147 0.67 -2.65 15.73
N MET A 148 -0.09 -2.21 14.72
CA MET A 148 0.46 -1.64 13.49
C MET A 148 1.33 -0.42 13.78
N LYS A 149 0.84 0.51 14.61
CA LYS A 149 1.59 1.71 15.02
C LYS A 149 2.89 1.36 15.74
N ASP A 150 2.83 0.43 16.69
CA ASP A 150 3.96 0.03 17.52
C ASP A 150 5.06 -0.69 16.71
N ASN A 151 4.72 -1.21 15.53
CA ASN A 151 5.61 -1.95 14.63
C ASN A 151 5.92 -1.21 13.31
N ASP A 152 5.83 0.13 13.28
CA ASP A 152 6.12 0.95 12.09
C ASP A 152 5.41 0.48 10.80
N THR A 153 4.20 -0.07 10.96
CA THR A 153 3.40 -0.61 9.86
C THR A 153 2.50 0.47 9.27
N TYR A 154 2.52 0.56 7.94
CA TYR A 154 1.68 1.47 7.17
C TYR A 154 0.36 0.79 6.81
N ALA A 155 -0.77 1.39 7.19
CA ALA A 155 -2.10 1.02 6.73
C ALA A 155 -2.37 1.65 5.36
N ILE A 156 -2.64 0.86 4.33
CA ILE A 156 -2.91 1.36 2.99
C ILE A 156 -4.39 1.24 2.68
N HIS A 157 -5.04 2.41 2.55
CA HIS A 157 -6.44 2.47 2.19
C HIS A 157 -6.65 2.27 0.69
N CYS A 158 -7.35 1.21 0.32
CA CYS A 158 -7.67 0.82 -1.05
C CYS A 158 -9.19 0.95 -1.31
N PRO A 159 -9.78 2.16 -1.30
CA PRO A 159 -11.22 2.34 -1.25
C PRO A 159 -11.95 1.70 -2.43
N GLN A 160 -11.40 1.81 -3.63
CA GLN A 160 -12.05 1.27 -4.83
C GLN A 160 -12.06 -0.25 -4.85
N CYS A 161 -10.93 -0.88 -4.56
CA CYS A 161 -10.86 -2.33 -4.45
C CYS A 161 -11.83 -2.84 -3.38
N ASN A 162 -11.78 -2.28 -2.17
CA ASN A 162 -12.66 -2.66 -1.08
C ASN A 162 -14.16 -2.59 -1.44
N MET A 163 -14.56 -1.60 -2.27
CA MET A 163 -15.93 -1.51 -2.79
C MET A 163 -16.20 -2.54 -3.88
N ASN A 164 -15.28 -2.71 -4.83
CA ASN A 164 -15.48 -3.59 -5.99
C ASN A 164 -15.65 -5.05 -5.61
N ILE A 165 -14.90 -5.53 -4.64
CA ILE A 165 -14.95 -6.92 -4.17
C ILE A 165 -15.79 -7.08 -2.88
N ALA A 166 -16.49 -6.02 -2.48
CA ALA A 166 -17.37 -6.00 -1.30
C ALA A 166 -16.65 -6.34 0.02
N SER A 167 -15.38 -6.01 0.16
CA SER A 167 -14.63 -6.19 1.42
C SER A 167 -15.23 -5.34 2.54
N GLY A 168 -15.56 -4.07 2.27
CA GLY A 168 -16.14 -3.16 3.26
C GLY A 168 -15.49 -1.78 3.26
N ILE A 169 -15.51 -1.10 4.41
CA ILE A 169 -15.01 0.27 4.55
C ILE A 169 -13.99 0.34 5.69
N ALA A 170 -12.73 0.66 5.34
CA ALA A 170 -11.66 0.79 6.33
C ALA A 170 -11.88 1.96 7.31
N PRO A 171 -11.51 1.80 8.60
CA PRO A 171 -11.75 2.80 9.64
C PRO A 171 -10.70 3.94 9.63
N VAL A 172 -10.52 4.59 8.49
CA VAL A 172 -9.43 5.56 8.24
C VAL A 172 -9.40 6.72 9.24
N ARG A 173 -10.58 7.18 9.72
CA ARG A 173 -10.63 8.22 10.76
C ARG A 173 -9.96 7.74 12.04
N LYS A 174 -10.19 6.49 12.45
CA LYS A 174 -9.52 5.91 13.63
C LYS A 174 -8.01 5.82 13.44
N TRP A 175 -7.54 5.47 12.23
CA TRP A 175 -6.11 5.45 11.94
C TRP A 175 -5.46 6.83 12.11
N LEU A 176 -6.13 7.89 11.62
CA LEU A 176 -5.69 9.28 11.79
C LEU A 176 -5.65 9.67 13.27
N ASP A 177 -6.69 9.34 14.03
CA ASP A 177 -6.82 9.72 15.45
C ASP A 177 -5.78 9.00 16.33
N ILE A 178 -5.45 7.75 16.03
CA ILE A 178 -4.40 6.96 16.70
C ILE A 178 -3.01 7.37 16.22
N GLY A 179 -2.88 7.88 15.00
CA GLY A 179 -1.62 8.31 14.39
C GLY A 179 -0.79 7.16 13.81
N VAL A 180 -1.46 6.21 13.15
CA VAL A 180 -0.82 5.15 12.37
C VAL A 180 -0.23 5.74 11.09
N HIS A 181 0.92 5.25 10.66
CA HIS A 181 1.42 5.53 9.32
C HIS A 181 0.43 5.02 8.26
N MET A 182 0.16 5.82 7.23
CA MET A 182 -0.85 5.45 6.24
C MET A 182 -0.56 6.02 4.86
N GLY A 183 -1.24 5.44 3.87
CA GLY A 183 -1.22 5.90 2.49
C GLY A 183 -2.48 5.48 1.73
N LEU A 184 -2.51 5.82 0.45
CA LEU A 184 -3.54 5.39 -0.48
C LEU A 184 -2.98 4.36 -1.45
N GLY A 185 -3.77 3.34 -1.75
CA GLY A 185 -3.47 2.31 -2.73
C GLY A 185 -4.57 2.20 -3.79
N SER A 186 -4.18 2.05 -5.04
CA SER A 186 -5.11 1.77 -6.14
C SER A 186 -5.54 0.31 -6.18
N ASP A 187 -4.64 -0.57 -5.75
CA ASP A 187 -4.83 -2.02 -5.79
C ASP A 187 -5.36 -2.53 -7.13
N VAL A 188 -4.76 -2.06 -8.22
CA VAL A 188 -5.14 -2.51 -9.57
C VAL A 188 -4.62 -3.96 -9.78
N ALA A 189 -5.46 -4.98 -10.17
CA ALA A 189 -6.76 -4.85 -10.80
C ALA A 189 -7.98 -5.18 -9.88
N GLY A 190 -7.88 -5.20 -8.57
CA GLY A 190 -9.06 -5.13 -7.67
C GLY A 190 -9.68 -3.74 -7.76
N GLY A 191 -8.86 -2.70 -7.72
CA GLY A 191 -9.22 -1.33 -8.14
C GLY A 191 -9.12 -1.17 -9.67
N ALA A 192 -9.87 -0.23 -10.24
CA ALA A 192 -10.02 -0.03 -11.68
C ALA A 192 -9.06 1.02 -12.28
N THR A 193 -8.23 1.68 -11.49
CA THR A 193 -7.38 2.79 -11.96
C THR A 193 -6.03 2.85 -11.24
N LEU A 194 -5.00 3.34 -11.93
CA LEU A 194 -3.70 3.68 -11.33
C LEU A 194 -3.65 5.12 -10.80
N SER A 195 -4.71 5.91 -10.97
CA SER A 195 -4.74 7.31 -10.56
C SER A 195 -4.96 7.47 -9.06
N ILE A 196 -3.93 7.92 -8.34
CA ILE A 196 -4.05 8.26 -6.91
C ILE A 196 -4.99 9.47 -6.69
N PHE A 197 -5.14 10.38 -7.64
CA PHE A 197 -6.17 11.42 -7.55
C PHE A 197 -7.59 10.83 -7.50
N ARG A 198 -7.84 9.79 -8.30
CA ARG A 198 -9.11 9.06 -8.24
C ARG A 198 -9.28 8.37 -6.90
N THR A 199 -8.25 7.70 -6.40
CA THR A 199 -8.26 7.07 -5.08
C THR A 199 -8.51 8.09 -3.95
N MET A 200 -7.92 9.30 -4.01
CA MET A 200 -8.21 10.40 -3.07
C MET A 200 -9.69 10.76 -3.06
N MET A 201 -10.30 10.90 -4.24
CA MET A 201 -11.73 11.23 -4.36
C MET A 201 -12.59 10.12 -3.74
N GLU A 202 -12.30 8.88 -4.05
CA GLU A 202 -13.04 7.71 -3.55
C GLU A 202 -12.89 7.57 -2.03
N ALA A 203 -11.70 7.73 -1.48
CA ALA A 203 -11.48 7.75 -0.03
C ALA A 203 -12.36 8.78 0.67
N ARG A 204 -12.45 10.00 0.12
CA ARG A 204 -13.32 11.05 0.65
C ARG A 204 -14.80 10.71 0.53
N GLN A 205 -15.24 10.14 -0.59
CA GLN A 205 -16.64 9.76 -0.80
C GLN A 205 -17.06 8.67 0.18
N VAL A 206 -16.26 7.62 0.31
CA VAL A 206 -16.50 6.52 1.25
C VAL A 206 -16.56 7.03 2.69
N SER A 207 -15.66 7.93 3.09
CA SER A 207 -15.66 8.50 4.45
C SER A 207 -16.96 9.26 4.79
N LYS A 208 -17.58 9.90 3.79
CA LYS A 208 -18.89 10.55 3.96
C LYS A 208 -20.02 9.54 4.17
N LEU A 209 -19.93 8.37 3.51
CA LEU A 209 -20.90 7.29 3.72
C LEU A 209 -20.75 6.68 5.12
N VAL A 210 -19.51 6.47 5.60
CA VAL A 210 -19.25 6.07 6.99
C VAL A 210 -19.92 7.03 7.96
N TRP A 211 -19.62 8.32 7.85
CA TRP A 211 -20.19 9.36 8.69
C TRP A 211 -21.73 9.37 8.63
N ARG A 212 -22.30 9.26 7.44
CA ARG A 212 -23.75 9.38 7.27
C ARG A 212 -24.53 8.15 7.71
N LEU A 213 -23.99 6.96 7.45
CA LEU A 213 -24.74 5.71 7.55
C LEU A 213 -24.33 4.83 8.73
N LEU A 214 -23.06 4.93 9.18
CA LEU A 214 -22.51 4.03 10.20
C LEU A 214 -22.26 4.74 11.53
N ASP A 215 -21.44 5.81 11.53
CA ASP A 215 -21.07 6.51 12.77
C ASP A 215 -20.77 8.00 12.50
N GLN A 216 -21.62 8.88 13.03
CA GLN A 216 -21.47 10.33 12.88
C GLN A 216 -20.31 10.94 13.69
N ASN A 217 -19.69 10.19 14.59
CA ASN A 217 -18.47 10.62 15.28
C ASN A 217 -17.24 10.52 14.38
N LEU A 218 -17.26 9.62 13.39
CA LEU A 218 -16.18 9.43 12.41
C LEU A 218 -16.26 10.49 11.30
N LYS A 219 -15.79 11.70 11.58
CA LYS A 219 -15.86 12.84 10.66
C LYS A 219 -15.32 12.48 9.28
N PRO A 220 -15.96 12.93 8.17
CA PRO A 220 -15.49 12.74 6.82
C PRO A 220 -14.07 13.27 6.62
N LEU A 221 -13.31 12.63 5.73
CA LEU A 221 -11.99 13.10 5.34
C LEU A 221 -12.08 14.44 4.61
N THR A 222 -11.21 15.36 5.00
CA THR A 222 -11.04 16.67 4.35
C THR A 222 -10.23 16.55 3.07
N LEU A 223 -10.19 17.60 2.26
CA LEU A 223 -9.34 17.68 1.08
C LEU A 223 -7.85 17.55 1.46
N GLU A 224 -7.47 18.23 2.52
CA GLU A 224 -6.11 18.27 3.03
C GLU A 224 -5.64 16.88 3.50
N GLU A 225 -6.50 16.14 4.20
CA GLU A 225 -6.19 14.79 4.67
C GLU A 225 -6.01 13.81 3.52
N ILE A 226 -6.91 13.77 2.53
CA ILE A 226 -6.76 12.86 1.38
C ILE A 226 -5.55 13.23 0.52
N PHE A 227 -5.24 14.50 0.37
CA PHE A 227 -4.06 14.96 -0.35
C PHE A 227 -2.78 14.57 0.40
N TRP A 228 -2.74 14.77 1.72
CA TRP A 228 -1.65 14.35 2.58
C TRP A 228 -1.43 12.83 2.53
N MET A 229 -2.49 12.02 2.59
CA MET A 229 -2.42 10.56 2.47
C MET A 229 -1.80 10.12 1.14
N GLY A 230 -2.18 10.75 0.03
CA GLY A 230 -1.69 10.43 -1.31
C GLY A 230 -0.36 11.08 -1.69
N THR A 231 0.25 11.86 -0.78
CA THR A 231 1.53 12.54 -1.00
C THR A 231 2.51 12.29 0.15
N LYS A 232 2.58 13.19 1.13
CA LYS A 232 3.58 13.19 2.20
C LYS A 232 3.44 11.96 3.12
N ALA A 233 2.23 11.54 3.45
CA ALA A 233 2.03 10.39 4.35
C ALA A 233 2.49 9.09 3.70
N GLY A 234 1.95 8.73 2.53
CA GLY A 234 2.39 7.56 1.78
C GLY A 234 3.85 7.66 1.35
N GLY A 235 4.29 8.85 0.96
CA GLY A 235 5.69 9.16 0.60
C GLY A 235 6.68 8.88 1.72
N SER A 236 6.29 9.04 2.97
CA SER A 236 7.17 8.81 4.13
C SER A 236 7.72 7.38 4.23
N PHE A 237 7.07 6.41 3.58
CA PHE A 237 7.61 5.06 3.42
C PHE A 237 8.93 5.06 2.65
N PHE A 238 9.05 5.89 1.62
CA PHE A 238 10.24 6.03 0.79
C PHE A 238 11.30 6.96 1.40
N GLY A 239 10.93 7.75 2.40
CA GLY A 239 11.80 8.71 3.03
C GLY A 239 11.24 10.14 2.97
N LYS A 240 12.07 11.13 2.68
CA LYS A 240 11.64 12.53 2.55
C LYS A 240 11.18 12.82 1.12
N VAL A 241 10.00 12.33 0.74
CA VAL A 241 9.34 12.56 -0.54
C VAL A 241 7.88 12.98 -0.33
N GLY A 242 7.22 13.48 -1.37
CA GLY A 242 5.82 13.87 -1.33
C GLY A 242 5.55 15.22 -0.66
N SER A 243 6.57 16.08 -0.51
CA SER A 243 6.45 17.44 0.01
C SER A 243 7.46 18.36 -0.68
N PHE A 244 7.16 19.68 -0.71
CA PHE A 244 8.08 20.73 -1.17
C PHE A 244 8.83 21.40 -0.02
N GLU A 245 8.84 20.81 1.16
CA GLU A 245 9.60 21.33 2.30
C GLU A 245 11.12 21.21 2.06
N PRO A 246 11.94 22.10 2.61
CA PRO A 246 13.39 21.98 2.53
C PRO A 246 13.90 20.63 3.02
N GLY A 247 14.77 19.99 2.24
CA GLY A 247 15.34 18.68 2.53
C GLY A 247 14.53 17.48 2.04
N TYR A 248 13.38 17.73 1.37
CA TYR A 248 12.67 16.70 0.62
C TYR A 248 13.21 16.55 -0.81
N GLU A 249 13.15 15.34 -1.36
CA GLU A 249 13.42 15.12 -2.78
C GLU A 249 12.33 15.80 -3.63
N LEU A 250 12.72 16.38 -4.75
CA LEU A 250 11.78 17.02 -5.66
C LEU A 250 11.06 15.98 -6.52
N ASP A 251 9.98 15.43 -5.99
CA ASP A 251 8.99 14.68 -6.74
C ASP A 251 7.81 15.59 -7.03
N ALA A 252 7.55 15.88 -8.29
CA ALA A 252 6.56 16.89 -8.66
C ALA A 252 5.76 16.49 -9.90
N LEU A 253 4.50 16.92 -9.91
CA LEU A 253 3.61 16.86 -11.06
C LEU A 253 3.25 18.25 -11.53
N VAL A 254 3.30 18.48 -12.84
CA VAL A 254 2.75 19.69 -13.47
C VAL A 254 1.40 19.33 -14.09
N LEU A 255 0.35 19.95 -13.56
CA LEU A 255 -1.03 19.60 -13.85
C LEU A 255 -1.65 20.66 -14.79
N ASP A 256 -2.33 20.23 -15.85
CA ASP A 256 -3.10 21.11 -16.73
C ASP A 256 -4.53 21.25 -16.20
N VAL A 257 -4.93 22.49 -15.95
CA VAL A 257 -6.31 22.84 -15.57
C VAL A 257 -7.06 23.57 -16.66
N SER A 258 -6.46 23.77 -17.83
CA SER A 258 -7.06 24.52 -18.97
C SER A 258 -8.33 23.84 -19.48
N ARG A 259 -8.39 22.51 -19.39
CA ARG A 259 -9.55 21.69 -19.78
C ARG A 259 -10.68 21.67 -18.74
N MET A 260 -10.48 22.36 -17.62
CA MET A 260 -11.46 22.46 -16.52
C MET A 260 -11.92 23.92 -16.32
N PRO A 261 -12.51 24.58 -17.34
CA PRO A 261 -12.86 25.97 -17.24
C PRO A 261 -13.88 26.21 -16.12
N HIS A 262 -13.81 27.40 -15.52
CA HIS A 262 -14.75 27.84 -14.49
C HIS A 262 -15.06 29.34 -14.67
N PRO A 263 -16.32 29.74 -14.55
CA PRO A 263 -16.74 31.15 -14.83
C PRO A 263 -16.20 32.14 -13.79
N GLN A 264 -15.79 31.68 -12.61
CA GLN A 264 -15.27 32.52 -11.54
C GLN A 264 -13.79 32.23 -11.29
N ALA A 265 -13.05 33.20 -10.76
CA ALA A 265 -11.70 32.99 -10.27
C ALA A 265 -11.72 32.03 -9.08
N LEU A 266 -10.85 31.00 -9.13
CA LEU A 266 -10.75 29.98 -8.11
C LEU A 266 -9.47 30.17 -7.29
N THR A 267 -9.57 29.94 -5.97
CA THR A 267 -8.41 29.80 -5.10
C THR A 267 -7.59 28.55 -5.47
N LEU A 268 -6.32 28.50 -5.06
CA LEU A 268 -5.48 27.30 -5.27
C LEU A 268 -6.14 26.02 -4.71
N ARG A 269 -6.70 26.10 -3.50
CA ARG A 269 -7.42 24.99 -2.85
C ARG A 269 -8.60 24.50 -3.72
N GLN A 270 -9.40 25.39 -4.24
CA GLN A 270 -10.54 25.04 -5.11
C GLN A 270 -10.06 24.43 -6.43
N ARG A 271 -8.97 24.95 -7.00
CA ARG A 271 -8.36 24.38 -8.22
C ARG A 271 -7.87 22.96 -7.99
N LEU A 272 -7.18 22.71 -6.87
CA LEU A 272 -6.72 21.37 -6.49
C LEU A 272 -7.91 20.42 -6.28
N GLU A 273 -8.94 20.84 -5.55
CA GLU A 273 -10.14 20.03 -5.33
C GLU A 273 -10.83 19.65 -6.65
N ARG A 274 -10.96 20.62 -7.56
CA ARG A 274 -11.51 20.34 -8.90
C ARG A 274 -10.64 19.38 -9.69
N TYR A 275 -9.32 19.53 -9.63
CA TYR A 275 -8.41 18.63 -10.31
C TYR A 275 -8.57 17.18 -9.78
N ILE A 276 -8.57 16.99 -8.47
CA ILE A 276 -8.78 15.68 -7.84
C ILE A 276 -10.10 15.04 -8.28
N CYS A 277 -11.17 15.85 -8.41
CA CYS A 277 -12.50 15.33 -8.74
C CYS A 277 -12.75 15.11 -10.23
N LEU A 278 -12.10 15.87 -11.11
CA LEU A 278 -12.46 15.98 -12.53
C LEU A 278 -11.34 15.56 -13.49
N SER A 279 -10.09 15.40 -13.00
CA SER A 279 -8.96 15.10 -13.88
C SER A 279 -9.06 13.72 -14.53
N GLU A 280 -8.55 13.68 -15.75
CA GLU A 280 -8.33 12.47 -16.54
C GLU A 280 -6.83 12.29 -16.82
N ASN A 281 -6.45 11.14 -17.37
CA ASN A 281 -5.03 10.81 -17.62
C ASN A 281 -4.30 11.82 -18.53
N GLY A 282 -5.02 12.56 -19.36
CA GLY A 282 -4.46 13.58 -20.26
C GLY A 282 -4.17 14.93 -19.62
N ASP A 283 -4.47 15.12 -18.34
CA ASP A 283 -4.32 16.42 -17.65
C ASP A 283 -2.97 16.54 -16.91
N LEU A 284 -2.08 15.55 -17.03
CA LEU A 284 -0.72 15.57 -16.53
C LEU A 284 0.23 16.04 -17.64
N LEU A 285 0.88 17.18 -17.45
CA LEU A 285 1.83 17.74 -18.42
C LEU A 285 3.25 17.22 -18.20
N HIS A 286 3.72 17.22 -16.96
CA HIS A 286 5.07 16.79 -16.65
C HIS A 286 5.12 16.07 -15.31
N LYS A 287 6.05 15.12 -15.21
CA LYS A 287 6.39 14.40 -13.99
C LYS A 287 7.88 14.50 -13.73
N TYR A 288 8.23 14.81 -12.49
CA TYR A 288 9.61 14.85 -12.00
C TYR A 288 9.77 13.84 -10.88
N VAL A 289 10.89 13.12 -10.88
CA VAL A 289 11.31 12.20 -9.81
C VAL A 289 12.74 12.57 -9.42
N SER A 290 12.98 12.88 -8.16
CA SER A 290 14.26 13.38 -7.62
C SER A 290 14.84 14.52 -8.46
N GLY A 291 13.99 15.44 -8.92
CA GLY A 291 14.37 16.58 -9.77
C GLY A 291 14.54 16.28 -11.25
N ASN A 292 14.53 15.02 -11.68
CA ASN A 292 14.66 14.65 -13.08
C ASN A 292 13.28 14.58 -13.75
N LYS A 293 13.13 15.24 -14.89
CA LYS A 293 11.91 15.14 -15.69
C LYS A 293 11.88 13.77 -16.37
N ILE A 294 10.82 12.98 -16.09
CA ILE A 294 10.62 11.64 -16.65
C ILE A 294 9.42 11.56 -17.61
N PHE A 295 8.60 12.62 -17.64
CA PHE A 295 7.45 12.74 -18.55
C PHE A 295 7.17 14.22 -18.89
#